data_094dc7d77d7d8d05cd0589bb67867d3f
#
_entry.id   094dc7d77d7d8d05cd0589bb67867d3f
#
_cell.length_a   1.000
_cell.length_b   1.000
_cell.length_c   1.000
_cell.angle_alpha   90.00
_cell.angle_beta   90.00
_cell.angle_gamma   90.00
#
_symmetry.space_group_name_H-M   'P 1'
#
loop_
_entity.id
_entity.type
_entity.pdbx_description
1 polymer ?
#
loop_
_entity_poly.entity_id
_entity_poly.type
_entity_poly.pdbx_seq_one_letter_code
_entity_poly.pdbx_strand_id
1 'polypeptide(L)'
;MCATTIQTNRPGKKPTQQTNMSDYRSITWNDILTHKQLSDDQLTWDLDRLRNYTAVTNRGNTFGNPFIYHYQLANMLDCKRHNKKHLRDLFHDPVEYERLIQSTIKKNRKNRIPANDIFECYRMNTGSISVFKASTAKYIYKKYSAGRVLDPTAGWGGRMLAAHVLGIEYTGFDTNTNLKPAYDSMLSRLNDSRLAMRWEDCLQAE
;
A
#
# COMPACT_ATOMS: atom_id res chain seq x y z
N MET A 1 -29.87 28.41 -13.23
CA MET A 1 -29.46 27.12 -12.59
C MET A 1 -28.20 27.40 -11.77
N CYS A 2 -28.33 27.48 -10.43
CA CYS A 2 -27.20 27.77 -9.54
C CYS A 2 -26.40 26.50 -9.31
N ALA A 3 -25.11 26.54 -9.64
CA ALA A 3 -24.17 25.48 -9.30
C ALA A 3 -23.78 25.59 -7.82
N THR A 4 -24.22 24.64 -7.00
CA THR A 4 -23.84 24.55 -5.60
C THR A 4 -22.43 24.00 -5.49
N THR A 5 -21.48 24.86 -5.16
CA THR A 5 -20.10 24.48 -4.86
C THR A 5 -20.03 23.78 -3.51
N ILE A 6 -19.83 22.46 -3.50
CA ILE A 6 -19.60 21.70 -2.28
C ILE A 6 -18.16 22.00 -1.81
N GLN A 7 -18.05 22.83 -0.77
CA GLN A 7 -16.79 23.02 -0.06
C GLN A 7 -16.48 21.74 0.76
N THR A 8 -15.53 20.97 0.32
CA THR A 8 -14.96 19.87 1.09
C THR A 8 -14.04 20.46 2.18
N ASN A 9 -14.51 20.48 3.42
CA ASN A 9 -13.69 20.81 4.58
C ASN A 9 -12.53 19.81 4.71
N ARG A 10 -11.33 20.26 4.37
CA ARG A 10 -10.10 19.52 4.71
C ARG A 10 -9.90 19.61 6.21
N PRO A 11 -9.70 18.48 6.93
CA PRO A 11 -9.30 18.56 8.34
C PRO A 11 -8.02 19.39 8.44
N GLY A 12 -8.01 20.35 9.38
CA GLY A 12 -6.97 21.34 9.54
C GLY A 12 -5.57 20.71 9.59
N LYS A 13 -4.62 21.32 8.89
CA LYS A 13 -3.19 20.96 8.98
C LYS A 13 -2.75 21.14 10.44
N LYS A 14 -2.38 20.02 11.11
CA LYS A 14 -1.68 20.10 12.40
C LYS A 14 -0.39 20.90 12.22
N PRO A 15 0.01 21.70 13.24
CA PRO A 15 1.24 22.48 13.17
C PRO A 15 2.44 21.57 12.91
N THR A 16 3.34 22.07 12.10
CA THR A 16 4.55 21.40 11.64
C THR A 16 5.55 21.28 12.78
N GLN A 17 5.53 20.21 13.55
CA GLN A 17 6.63 19.89 14.46
C GLN A 17 7.83 19.40 13.64
N GLN A 18 8.99 19.97 13.86
CA GLN A 18 10.24 19.50 13.29
C GLN A 18 10.61 18.19 13.98
N THR A 19 10.58 17.06 13.27
CA THR A 19 10.92 15.75 13.82
C THR A 19 12.39 15.72 14.21
N ASN A 20 12.68 15.53 15.50
CA ASN A 20 14.02 15.49 16.04
C ASN A 20 14.61 14.08 15.99
N MET A 21 15.94 13.95 16.10
CA MET A 21 16.63 12.65 16.13
C MET A 21 16.16 11.75 17.27
N SER A 22 15.78 12.31 18.43
CA SER A 22 15.17 11.59 19.56
C SER A 22 13.88 10.88 19.18
N ASP A 23 13.07 11.48 18.30
CA ASP A 23 11.78 10.92 17.89
C ASP A 23 11.96 9.60 17.12
N TYR A 24 13.02 9.46 16.32
CA TYR A 24 13.34 8.22 15.61
C TYR A 24 13.89 7.12 16.51
N ARG A 25 14.63 7.48 17.58
CA ARG A 25 15.18 6.52 18.53
C ARG A 25 14.15 5.98 19.51
N SER A 26 13.06 6.69 19.73
CA SER A 26 11.96 6.26 20.59
C SER A 26 10.96 5.33 19.90
N ILE A 27 11.09 5.08 18.57
CA ILE A 27 10.21 4.21 17.81
C ILE A 27 10.38 2.78 18.28
N THR A 28 9.26 2.10 18.55
CA THR A 28 9.21 0.68 18.82
C THR A 28 8.96 -0.13 17.55
N TRP A 29 9.25 -1.43 17.59
CA TRP A 29 8.90 -2.34 16.49
C TRP A 29 7.40 -2.35 16.24
N ASN A 30 6.58 -2.23 17.29
CA ASN A 30 5.13 -2.13 17.15
C ASN A 30 4.70 -0.87 16.38
N ASP A 31 5.38 0.26 16.57
CA ASP A 31 5.10 1.47 15.79
C ASP A 31 5.36 1.23 14.28
N ILE A 32 6.41 0.47 13.96
CA ILE A 32 6.68 0.06 12.57
C ILE A 32 5.57 -0.85 12.03
N LEU A 33 5.07 -1.80 12.82
CA LEU A 33 4.00 -2.72 12.39
C LEU A 33 2.65 -2.03 12.19
N THR A 34 2.40 -0.97 12.94
CA THR A 34 1.05 -0.36 13.02
C THR A 34 0.91 0.97 12.30
N HIS A 35 2.01 1.60 11.84
CA HIS A 35 1.96 2.96 11.26
C HIS A 35 1.11 3.11 9.99
N LYS A 36 0.71 2.01 9.35
CA LYS A 36 -0.20 2.00 8.19
C LYS A 36 -1.60 1.48 8.53
N GLN A 37 -1.87 1.19 9.81
CA GLN A 37 -3.20 0.78 10.21
C GLN A 37 -4.18 1.95 10.06
N LEU A 38 -5.35 1.67 9.54
CA LEU A 38 -6.41 2.63 9.24
C LEU A 38 -7.70 2.21 9.93
N SER A 39 -8.54 3.17 10.29
CA SER A 39 -9.92 2.88 10.70
C SER A 39 -10.78 2.46 9.50
N ASP A 40 -11.94 1.87 9.78
CA ASP A 40 -12.91 1.48 8.76
C ASP A 40 -13.36 2.67 7.89
N ASP A 41 -13.55 3.84 8.49
CA ASP A 41 -13.91 5.07 7.76
C ASP A 41 -12.78 5.51 6.82
N GLN A 42 -11.52 5.40 7.26
CA GLN A 42 -10.36 5.74 6.44
C GLN A 42 -10.19 4.76 5.27
N LEU A 43 -10.43 3.46 5.49
CA LEU A 43 -10.41 2.43 4.44
C LEU A 43 -11.52 2.70 3.41
N THR A 44 -12.73 2.98 3.86
CA THR A 44 -13.87 3.31 3.01
C THR A 44 -13.59 4.58 2.20
N TRP A 45 -13.07 5.61 2.84
CA TRP A 45 -12.71 6.87 2.18
C TRP A 45 -11.64 6.70 1.08
N ASP A 46 -10.62 5.86 1.31
CA ASP A 46 -9.59 5.59 0.30
C ASP A 46 -10.15 4.84 -0.91
N LEU A 47 -11.06 3.87 -0.66
CA LEU A 47 -11.78 3.16 -1.73
C LEU A 47 -12.66 4.10 -2.54
N ASP A 48 -13.40 5.01 -1.89
CA ASP A 48 -14.26 5.98 -2.57
C ASP A 48 -13.44 6.97 -3.40
N ARG A 49 -12.29 7.41 -2.90
CA ARG A 49 -11.37 8.22 -3.70
C ARG A 49 -10.85 7.47 -4.91
N LEU A 50 -10.50 6.19 -4.77
CA LEU A 50 -10.10 5.36 -5.91
C LEU A 50 -11.26 5.19 -6.90
N ARG A 51 -12.48 4.95 -6.41
CA ARG A 51 -13.69 4.79 -7.23
C ARG A 51 -14.00 6.04 -8.04
N ASN A 52 -13.94 7.21 -7.41
CA ASN A 52 -14.28 8.48 -8.03
C ASN A 52 -13.14 9.11 -8.84
N TYR A 53 -11.90 8.63 -8.68
CA TYR A 53 -10.77 9.15 -9.43
C TYR A 53 -10.85 8.80 -10.90
N THR A 54 -10.85 9.83 -11.74
CA THR A 54 -10.73 9.66 -13.21
C THR A 54 -9.28 9.89 -13.61
N ALA A 55 -8.58 8.81 -13.95
CA ALA A 55 -7.23 8.91 -14.47
C ALA A 55 -7.25 9.38 -15.92
N VAL A 56 -6.49 10.44 -16.20
CA VAL A 56 -6.25 10.94 -17.58
C VAL A 56 -4.95 10.41 -18.17
N THR A 57 -4.10 9.80 -17.35
CA THR A 57 -2.80 9.27 -17.75
C THR A 57 -2.51 7.94 -17.07
N ASN A 58 -1.54 7.18 -17.61
CA ASN A 58 -1.03 5.94 -17.02
C ASN A 58 -0.18 6.16 -15.75
N ARG A 59 0.15 7.40 -15.39
CA ARG A 59 0.98 7.68 -14.20
C ARG A 59 0.23 7.39 -12.90
N GLY A 60 -1.12 7.49 -12.91
CA GLY A 60 -1.97 7.25 -11.75
C GLY A 60 -1.58 8.09 -10.52
N ASN A 61 -2.36 7.98 -9.49
CA ASN A 61 -2.04 8.49 -8.16
C ASN A 61 -1.87 7.32 -7.17
N THR A 62 -1.86 7.62 -5.87
CA THR A 62 -1.66 6.62 -4.82
C THR A 62 -2.96 6.18 -4.12
N PHE A 63 -4.14 6.53 -4.68
CA PHE A 63 -5.42 6.07 -4.14
C PHE A 63 -5.52 4.54 -4.21
N GLY A 64 -5.98 3.92 -3.15
CA GLY A 64 -5.95 2.49 -2.93
C GLY A 64 -4.65 1.95 -2.32
N ASN A 65 -3.53 2.70 -2.37
CA ASN A 65 -2.31 2.26 -1.70
C ASN A 65 -2.46 2.22 -0.16
N PRO A 66 -3.10 3.21 0.51
CA PRO A 66 -3.38 3.12 1.95
C PRO A 66 -4.12 1.85 2.33
N PHE A 67 -5.14 1.45 1.57
CA PHE A 67 -5.85 0.18 1.77
C PHE A 67 -4.90 -1.02 1.65
N ILE A 68 -4.07 -1.07 0.61
CA ILE A 68 -3.11 -2.15 0.40
C ILE A 68 -2.10 -2.22 1.56
N TYR A 69 -1.54 -1.08 1.97
CA TYR A 69 -0.58 -1.04 3.08
C TYR A 69 -1.19 -1.48 4.41
N HIS A 70 -2.47 -1.17 4.66
CA HIS A 70 -3.16 -1.60 5.88
C HIS A 70 -3.13 -3.13 6.04
N TYR A 71 -3.37 -3.88 4.98
CA TYR A 71 -3.41 -5.34 5.03
C TYR A 71 -2.06 -6.02 4.77
N GLN A 72 -1.23 -5.43 3.91
CA GLN A 72 -0.02 -6.10 3.40
C GLN A 72 1.27 -5.64 4.07
N LEU A 73 1.23 -4.69 5.00
CA LEU A 73 2.45 -4.13 5.60
C LEU A 73 3.36 -5.20 6.21
N ALA A 74 2.82 -6.15 6.96
CA ALA A 74 3.60 -7.22 7.58
C ALA A 74 4.37 -8.03 6.54
N ASN A 75 3.70 -8.43 5.44
CA ASN A 75 4.32 -9.14 4.33
C ASN A 75 5.38 -8.29 3.61
N MET A 76 5.14 -6.98 3.48
CA MET A 76 6.11 -6.07 2.87
C MET A 76 7.36 -5.90 3.73
N LEU A 77 7.24 -5.93 5.06
CA LEU A 77 8.37 -5.85 5.98
C LEU A 77 9.26 -7.10 5.93
N ASP A 78 8.71 -8.24 5.50
CA ASP A 78 9.45 -9.47 5.28
C ASP A 78 10.14 -9.55 3.90
N CYS A 79 9.94 -8.53 3.06
CA CYS A 79 10.60 -8.44 1.76
C CYS A 79 11.97 -7.76 1.85
N LYS A 80 12.96 -8.35 1.17
CA LYS A 80 14.28 -7.74 1.00
C LYS A 80 14.89 -8.11 -0.35
N ARG A 81 15.83 -7.30 -0.82
CA ARG A 81 16.72 -7.71 -1.93
C ARG A 81 17.69 -8.79 -1.47
N HIS A 82 18.17 -9.60 -2.42
CA HIS A 82 19.04 -10.75 -2.17
C HIS A 82 20.16 -10.45 -1.16
N ASN A 83 20.92 -9.38 -1.31
CA ASN A 83 22.07 -9.05 -0.46
C ASN A 83 21.75 -7.99 0.63
N LYS A 84 20.50 -7.87 1.06
CA LYS A 84 20.10 -6.90 2.08
C LYS A 84 19.52 -7.60 3.31
N LYS A 85 19.61 -6.94 4.46
CA LYS A 85 18.97 -7.38 5.71
C LYS A 85 17.48 -7.03 5.72
N HIS A 86 16.67 -7.81 6.41
CA HIS A 86 15.29 -7.43 6.71
C HIS A 86 15.25 -6.19 7.59
N LEU A 87 14.14 -5.44 7.54
CA LEU A 87 14.00 -4.27 8.41
C LEU A 87 14.06 -4.66 9.89
N ARG A 88 13.50 -5.82 10.26
CA ARG A 88 13.58 -6.33 11.62
C ARG A 88 15.02 -6.50 12.09
N ASP A 89 15.88 -7.09 11.26
CA ASP A 89 17.30 -7.30 11.60
C ASP A 89 18.04 -5.97 11.76
N LEU A 90 17.76 -5.00 10.89
CA LEU A 90 18.33 -3.66 10.99
C LEU A 90 17.84 -2.92 12.24
N PHE A 91 16.57 -3.08 12.59
CA PHE A 91 15.94 -2.42 13.73
C PHE A 91 16.52 -2.90 15.08
N HIS A 92 16.82 -4.19 15.18
CA HIS A 92 17.36 -4.79 16.41
C HIS A 92 18.89 -4.76 16.50
N ASP A 93 19.59 -4.30 15.46
CA ASP A 93 21.03 -4.04 15.47
C ASP A 93 21.27 -2.54 15.74
N PRO A 94 21.77 -2.14 16.93
CA PRO A 94 21.88 -0.71 17.28
C PRO A 94 22.74 0.10 16.29
N VAL A 95 23.76 -0.50 15.72
CA VAL A 95 24.67 0.18 14.77
C VAL A 95 23.98 0.40 13.43
N GLU A 96 23.34 -0.65 12.91
CA GLU A 96 22.62 -0.57 11.62
C GLU A 96 21.37 0.30 11.73
N TYR A 97 20.67 0.25 12.88
CA TYR A 97 19.51 1.09 13.12
C TYR A 97 19.89 2.58 13.17
N GLU A 98 20.98 2.92 13.85
CA GLU A 98 21.47 4.31 13.86
C GLU A 98 21.86 4.77 12.44
N ARG A 99 22.48 3.93 11.63
CA ARG A 99 22.78 4.22 10.21
C ARG A 99 21.50 4.45 9.40
N LEU A 100 20.45 3.67 9.65
CA LEU A 100 19.15 3.81 9.01
C LEU A 100 18.49 5.14 9.41
N ILE A 101 18.52 5.52 10.70
CA ILE A 101 18.06 6.82 11.20
C ILE A 101 18.79 7.97 10.51
N GLN A 102 20.13 7.94 10.48
CA GLN A 102 20.95 8.94 9.81
C GLN A 102 20.58 9.10 8.33
N SER A 103 20.39 7.98 7.63
CA SER A 103 19.97 7.98 6.24
C SER A 103 18.56 8.54 6.06
N THR A 104 17.66 8.28 7.01
CA THR A 104 16.28 8.78 7.01
C THR A 104 16.26 10.31 7.19
N ILE A 105 17.02 10.82 8.14
CA ILE A 105 17.14 12.25 8.41
C ILE A 105 17.75 13.01 7.23
N LYS A 106 18.80 12.48 6.60
CA LYS A 106 19.41 13.09 5.40
C LYS A 106 18.44 13.25 4.24
N LYS A 107 17.47 12.34 4.12
CA LYS A 107 16.43 12.38 3.09
C LYS A 107 15.28 13.35 3.44
N ASN A 108 15.42 14.09 4.51
CA ASN A 108 14.48 14.94 5.23
C ASN A 108 13.31 15.45 4.37
N ARG A 109 12.14 14.93 4.63
CA ARG A 109 10.86 15.43 4.12
C ARG A 109 10.05 15.90 5.33
N LYS A 110 9.85 17.20 5.43
CA LYS A 110 9.07 17.83 6.50
C LYS A 110 7.71 17.16 6.73
N ASN A 111 7.31 16.97 7.99
CA ASN A 111 5.96 16.57 8.44
C ASN A 111 5.59 15.09 8.30
N ARG A 112 6.39 14.18 8.83
CA ARG A 112 6.07 12.77 8.75
C ARG A 112 6.04 12.07 10.10
N ILE A 113 5.32 10.96 10.15
CA ILE A 113 5.35 10.01 11.24
C ILE A 113 6.69 9.27 11.18
N PRO A 114 7.54 9.30 12.25
CA PRO A 114 8.88 8.72 12.21
C PRO A 114 8.92 7.26 11.76
N ALA A 115 7.99 6.41 12.22
CA ALA A 115 7.89 5.01 11.78
C ALA A 115 7.68 4.88 10.25
N ASN A 116 6.85 5.77 9.67
CA ASN A 116 6.66 5.81 8.21
C ASN A 116 7.93 6.23 7.47
N ASP A 117 8.69 7.17 8.02
CA ASP A 117 9.93 7.64 7.37
C ASP A 117 11.00 6.56 7.36
N ILE A 118 11.13 5.78 8.45
CA ILE A 118 12.01 4.61 8.53
C ILE A 118 11.59 3.57 7.50
N PHE A 119 10.30 3.21 7.43
CA PHE A 119 9.78 2.28 6.45
C PHE A 119 10.06 2.75 5.01
N GLU A 120 9.80 4.00 4.68
CA GLU A 120 10.03 4.55 3.34
C GLU A 120 11.53 4.60 3.00
N CYS A 121 12.40 4.93 3.96
CA CYS A 121 13.84 4.88 3.77
C CYS A 121 14.33 3.47 3.52
N TYR A 122 13.87 2.50 4.29
CA TYR A 122 14.15 1.08 4.11
C TYR A 122 13.70 0.61 2.72
N ARG A 123 12.44 0.84 2.37
CA ARG A 123 11.84 0.45 1.08
C ARG A 123 12.63 0.99 -0.11
N MET A 124 13.06 2.25 -0.06
CA MET A 124 13.85 2.87 -1.12
C MET A 124 15.27 2.31 -1.21
N ASN A 125 15.90 1.99 -0.08
CA ASN A 125 17.27 1.47 -0.04
C ASN A 125 17.36 -0.02 -0.41
N THR A 126 16.36 -0.80 -0.04
CA THR A 126 16.29 -2.21 -0.43
C THR A 126 15.70 -2.39 -1.82
N GLY A 127 14.88 -1.44 -2.27
CA GLY A 127 14.28 -1.36 -3.60
C GLY A 127 13.42 -2.55 -4.00
N SER A 128 13.03 -3.39 -3.04
CA SER A 128 12.26 -4.61 -3.30
C SER A 128 10.77 -4.43 -3.14
N ILE A 129 10.32 -3.34 -2.50
CA ILE A 129 8.90 -3.13 -2.20
C ILE A 129 8.35 -2.05 -3.13
N SER A 130 7.64 -2.48 -4.17
CA SER A 130 6.87 -1.60 -5.04
C SER A 130 5.42 -2.07 -5.13
N VAL A 131 4.49 -1.14 -4.99
CA VAL A 131 3.07 -1.42 -5.15
C VAL A 131 2.63 -1.04 -6.55
N PHE A 132 2.04 -2.00 -7.29
CA PHE A 132 1.36 -1.66 -8.53
C PHE A 132 0.13 -0.83 -8.18
N LYS A 133 0.11 0.43 -8.62
CA LYS A 133 -0.93 1.38 -8.24
C LYS A 133 -2.31 0.94 -8.73
N ALA A 134 -3.27 0.84 -7.84
CA ALA A 134 -4.65 0.52 -8.18
C ALA A 134 -5.25 1.52 -9.18
N SER A 135 -4.91 2.80 -9.07
CA SER A 135 -5.33 3.84 -10.02
C SER A 135 -4.77 3.63 -11.44
N THR A 136 -3.56 3.08 -11.57
CA THR A 136 -2.97 2.72 -12.88
C THR A 136 -3.69 1.50 -13.46
N ALA A 137 -3.94 0.47 -12.67
CA ALA A 137 -4.71 -0.71 -13.11
C ALA A 137 -6.12 -0.29 -13.56
N LYS A 138 -6.80 0.53 -12.77
CA LYS A 138 -8.12 1.09 -13.09
C LYS A 138 -8.12 1.82 -14.45
N TYR A 139 -7.10 2.65 -14.71
CA TYR A 139 -6.95 3.30 -16.01
C TYR A 139 -6.81 2.29 -17.16
N ILE A 140 -5.96 1.27 -16.98
CA ILE A 140 -5.74 0.22 -17.99
C ILE A 140 -7.05 -0.53 -18.27
N TYR A 141 -7.75 -0.98 -17.22
CA TYR A 141 -9.01 -1.72 -17.37
C TYR A 141 -10.07 -0.90 -18.11
N LYS A 142 -10.21 0.39 -17.78
CA LYS A 142 -11.11 1.28 -18.51
C LYS A 142 -10.70 1.47 -19.97
N LYS A 143 -9.40 1.68 -20.23
CA LYS A 143 -8.88 1.89 -21.59
C LYS A 143 -9.19 0.72 -22.52
N TYR A 144 -9.14 -0.49 -22.00
CA TYR A 144 -9.40 -1.72 -22.78
C TYR A 144 -10.81 -2.29 -22.58
N SER A 145 -11.71 -1.56 -21.91
CA SER A 145 -13.08 -1.99 -21.65
C SER A 145 -13.14 -3.39 -21.04
N ALA A 146 -12.23 -3.69 -20.11
CA ALA A 146 -12.12 -5.01 -19.51
C ALA A 146 -13.39 -5.36 -18.71
N GLY A 147 -14.04 -6.46 -19.02
CA GLY A 147 -15.14 -7.03 -18.23
C GLY A 147 -14.68 -8.11 -17.25
N ARG A 148 -13.53 -8.73 -17.57
CA ARG A 148 -12.88 -9.77 -16.75
C ARG A 148 -11.37 -9.57 -16.77
N VAL A 149 -10.71 -9.84 -15.65
CA VAL A 149 -9.26 -9.75 -15.49
C VAL A 149 -8.71 -11.09 -14.98
N LEU A 150 -7.73 -11.62 -15.69
CA LEU A 150 -6.85 -12.68 -15.23
C LEU A 150 -5.51 -12.05 -14.85
N ASP A 151 -5.09 -12.25 -13.60
CA ASP A 151 -3.85 -11.69 -13.06
C ASP A 151 -2.90 -12.82 -12.63
N PRO A 152 -1.90 -13.16 -13.45
CA PRO A 152 -1.03 -14.32 -13.20
C PRO A 152 -0.05 -14.12 -12.04
N THR A 153 0.06 -12.91 -11.48
CA THR A 153 1.01 -12.55 -10.41
C THR A 153 0.43 -11.46 -9.53
N ALA A 154 -0.59 -11.79 -8.75
CA ALA A 154 -1.44 -10.83 -8.04
C ALA A 154 -0.68 -9.85 -7.12
N GLY A 155 0.43 -10.31 -6.50
CA GLY A 155 1.32 -9.49 -5.68
C GLY A 155 0.59 -8.87 -4.48
N TRP A 156 0.60 -7.54 -4.35
CA TRP A 156 0.03 -6.83 -3.19
C TRP A 156 -1.46 -6.49 -3.28
N GLY A 157 -2.16 -6.87 -4.35
CA GLY A 157 -3.60 -6.68 -4.50
C GLY A 157 -4.05 -5.37 -5.18
N GLY A 158 -3.14 -4.55 -5.70
CA GLY A 158 -3.51 -3.29 -6.35
C GLY A 158 -4.39 -3.46 -7.58
N ARG A 159 -4.18 -4.52 -8.36
CA ARG A 159 -4.97 -4.86 -9.55
C ARG A 159 -6.35 -5.40 -9.18
N MET A 160 -6.43 -6.23 -8.13
CA MET A 160 -7.70 -6.70 -7.55
C MET A 160 -8.55 -5.52 -7.06
N LEU A 161 -7.93 -4.56 -6.34
CA LEU A 161 -8.64 -3.38 -5.84
C LEU A 161 -9.20 -2.52 -6.98
N ALA A 162 -8.47 -2.40 -8.09
CA ALA A 162 -8.94 -1.71 -9.28
C ALA A 162 -10.15 -2.41 -9.92
N ALA A 163 -10.14 -3.74 -9.98
CA ALA A 163 -11.27 -4.54 -10.47
C ALA A 163 -12.51 -4.35 -9.59
N HIS A 164 -12.32 -4.39 -8.26
CA HIS A 164 -13.39 -4.13 -7.30
C HIS A 164 -14.10 -2.79 -7.54
N VAL A 165 -13.35 -1.68 -7.59
CA VAL A 165 -13.96 -0.36 -7.74
C VAL A 165 -14.60 -0.12 -9.10
N LEU A 166 -14.28 -0.94 -10.10
CA LEU A 166 -14.89 -0.94 -11.43
C LEU A 166 -16.05 -1.92 -11.57
N GLY A 167 -16.23 -2.83 -10.61
CA GLY A 167 -17.29 -3.82 -10.65
C GLY A 167 -17.07 -4.93 -11.69
N ILE A 168 -15.83 -5.27 -12.02
CA ILE A 168 -15.47 -6.28 -13.02
C ILE A 168 -14.95 -7.55 -12.34
N GLU A 169 -15.07 -8.68 -13.04
CA GLU A 169 -14.58 -9.97 -12.54
C GLU A 169 -13.03 -9.96 -12.46
N TYR A 170 -12.50 -10.57 -11.42
CA TYR A 170 -11.06 -10.71 -11.21
C TYR A 170 -10.72 -12.10 -10.69
N THR A 171 -9.76 -12.74 -11.33
CA THR A 171 -9.11 -13.94 -10.82
C THR A 171 -7.61 -13.69 -10.75
N GLY A 172 -7.08 -13.69 -9.55
CA GLY A 172 -5.64 -13.52 -9.29
C GLY A 172 -4.98 -14.83 -8.93
N PHE A 173 -3.76 -15.02 -9.42
CA PHE A 173 -2.88 -16.14 -9.07
C PHE A 173 -1.65 -15.60 -8.34
N ASP A 174 -1.20 -16.31 -7.32
CA ASP A 174 0.09 -16.09 -6.69
C ASP A 174 0.59 -17.39 -6.06
N THR A 175 1.88 -17.65 -6.18
CA THR A 175 2.52 -18.83 -5.57
C THR A 175 2.97 -18.55 -4.13
N ASN A 176 3.02 -17.29 -3.71
CA ASN A 176 3.40 -16.90 -2.36
C ASN A 176 2.22 -17.00 -1.39
N THR A 177 2.02 -18.18 -0.82
CA THR A 177 0.92 -18.46 0.13
C THR A 177 1.01 -17.63 1.42
N ASN A 178 2.15 -17.01 1.74
CA ASN A 178 2.26 -16.10 2.89
C ASN A 178 1.37 -14.86 2.76
N LEU A 179 0.98 -14.51 1.53
CA LEU A 179 0.07 -13.39 1.28
C LEU A 179 -1.40 -13.74 1.57
N LYS A 180 -1.73 -15.04 1.66
CA LYS A 180 -3.11 -15.51 1.76
C LYS A 180 -3.89 -14.89 2.92
N PRO A 181 -3.39 -14.84 4.18
CA PRO A 181 -4.16 -14.27 5.29
C PRO A 181 -4.54 -12.79 5.07
N ALA A 182 -3.62 -12.02 4.47
CA ALA A 182 -3.89 -10.62 4.15
C ALA A 182 -4.94 -10.48 3.03
N TYR A 183 -4.87 -11.33 2.01
CA TYR A 183 -5.88 -11.36 0.95
C TYR A 183 -7.25 -11.80 1.46
N ASP A 184 -7.32 -12.82 2.32
CA ASP A 184 -8.58 -13.27 2.92
C ASP A 184 -9.24 -12.11 3.70
N SER A 185 -8.45 -11.33 4.44
CA SER A 185 -8.92 -10.13 5.13
C SER A 185 -9.38 -9.03 4.16
N MET A 186 -8.64 -8.79 3.07
CA MET A 186 -9.03 -7.84 2.02
C MET A 186 -10.35 -8.25 1.36
N LEU A 187 -10.47 -9.51 0.94
CA LEU A 187 -11.67 -10.05 0.29
C LEU A 187 -12.88 -9.99 1.21
N SER A 188 -12.72 -10.36 2.48
CA SER A 188 -13.77 -10.23 3.50
C SER A 188 -14.24 -8.77 3.64
N ARG A 189 -13.32 -7.82 3.69
CA ARG A 189 -13.65 -6.38 3.79
C ARG A 189 -14.34 -5.84 2.55
N LEU A 190 -13.92 -6.27 1.36
CA LEU A 190 -14.50 -5.84 0.09
C LEU A 190 -15.88 -6.46 -0.15
N ASN A 191 -16.14 -7.64 0.40
CA ASN A 191 -17.38 -8.40 0.28
C ASN A 191 -17.91 -8.44 -1.17
N ASP A 192 -17.05 -8.83 -2.11
CA ASP A 192 -17.33 -8.80 -3.54
C ASP A 192 -17.09 -10.17 -4.18
N SER A 193 -18.17 -10.86 -4.50
CA SER A 193 -18.12 -12.23 -5.07
C SER A 193 -17.49 -12.33 -6.46
N ARG A 194 -17.22 -11.20 -7.12
CA ARG A 194 -16.52 -11.16 -8.40
C ARG A 194 -15.02 -11.33 -8.30
N LEU A 195 -14.47 -11.28 -7.06
CA LEU A 195 -13.04 -11.35 -6.79
C LEU A 195 -12.67 -12.75 -6.30
N ALA A 196 -11.69 -13.36 -6.95
CA ALA A 196 -11.16 -14.67 -6.56
C ALA A 196 -9.63 -14.66 -6.53
N MET A 197 -9.06 -15.42 -5.59
CA MET A 197 -7.63 -15.69 -5.52
C MET A 197 -7.35 -17.19 -5.56
N ARG A 198 -6.40 -17.61 -6.38
CA ARG A 198 -5.88 -18.97 -6.48
C ARG A 198 -4.40 -18.97 -6.07
N TRP A 199 -4.05 -19.89 -5.17
CA TRP A 199 -2.70 -19.98 -4.57
C TRP A 199 -1.90 -21.08 -5.25
N GLU A 200 -1.62 -20.87 -6.51
CA GLU A 200 -0.95 -21.83 -7.39
C GLU A 200 -0.25 -21.11 -8.55
N ASP A 201 0.57 -21.84 -9.28
CA ASP A 201 1.16 -21.34 -10.52
C ASP A 201 0.06 -21.27 -11.60
N CYS A 202 -0.15 -20.08 -12.16
CA CYS A 202 -1.15 -19.85 -13.20
C CYS A 202 -0.92 -20.66 -14.48
N LEU A 203 0.31 -21.14 -14.73
CA LEU A 203 0.65 -21.99 -15.88
C LEU A 203 0.27 -23.45 -15.65
N GLN A 204 -0.05 -23.83 -14.42
CA GLN A 204 -0.43 -25.19 -14.03
C GLN A 204 -1.91 -25.26 -13.63
N ALA A 205 -2.63 -24.15 -13.69
CA ALA A 205 -4.04 -24.06 -13.34
C ALA A 205 -4.91 -24.69 -14.43
N GLU A 206 -5.81 -25.59 -14.05
CA GLU A 206 -6.86 -26.17 -14.90
C GLU A 206 -8.12 -25.28 -14.96
#